data_194d5e34198a44d86337913dc43e3f6a
#
_entry.id   194d5e34198a44d86337913dc43e3f6a
#
_cell.length_a   1.000
_cell.length_b   1.000
_cell.length_c   1.000
_cell.angle_alpha   90.00
_cell.angle_beta   90.00
_cell.angle_gamma   90.00
#
_symmetry.space_group_name_H-M   'P 1'
#
loop_
_entity.id
_entity.type
_entity.pdbx_description
1 polymer ?
#
loop_
_entity_poly.entity_id
_entity_poly.type
_entity_poly.pdbx_seq_one_letter_code
_entity_poly.pdbx_strand_id
1 'polypeptide(L)'
;MLAGSAAAASQQTAGFALGRTGGNIRPFTVTIAAGGKVSVSGPVQAGRTRLTQAQVAALVKLAADVRFGTLPKTTNCAGTLPDIASTFVRVGARTVRVHGTCIPRYTRLWKALTAAVKLS
;
A
#
# COMPACT_ATOMS: atom_id res chain seq x y z
N MET A 1 14.24 -25.24 13.51
CA MET A 1 12.88 -25.16 13.99
C MET A 1 12.48 -23.72 14.28
N LEU A 2 13.11 -23.09 15.23
CA LEU A 2 12.83 -21.69 15.54
C LEU A 2 13.18 -20.78 14.39
N ALA A 3 14.20 -21.11 13.61
CA ALA A 3 14.58 -20.32 12.45
C ALA A 3 13.49 -20.24 11.42
N GLY A 4 12.77 -21.35 11.17
CA GLY A 4 11.64 -21.32 10.23
C GLY A 4 10.50 -20.44 10.71
N SER A 5 10.18 -20.49 12.00
CA SER A 5 9.14 -19.65 12.57
C SER A 5 9.53 -18.18 12.50
N ALA A 6 10.78 -17.84 12.78
CA ALA A 6 11.24 -16.46 12.70
C ALA A 6 11.17 -15.93 11.27
N ALA A 7 11.55 -16.73 10.28
CA ALA A 7 11.46 -16.33 8.89
C ALA A 7 10.01 -16.08 8.45
N ALA A 8 9.09 -16.93 8.86
CA ALA A 8 7.67 -16.76 8.55
C ALA A 8 7.14 -15.47 9.21
N ALA A 9 7.49 -15.24 10.47
CA ALA A 9 7.07 -14.02 11.16
C ALA A 9 7.61 -12.77 10.46
N SER A 10 8.86 -12.78 9.99
CA SER A 10 9.43 -11.65 9.27
C SER A 10 8.67 -11.36 7.99
N GLN A 11 8.31 -12.39 7.23
CA GLN A 11 7.55 -12.21 6.00
C GLN A 11 6.15 -11.66 6.27
N GLN A 12 5.50 -12.12 7.34
CA GLN A 12 4.17 -11.65 7.70
C GLN A 12 4.17 -10.20 8.14
N THR A 13 5.30 -9.72 8.65
CA THR A 13 5.43 -8.36 9.15
C THR A 13 6.18 -7.45 8.21
N ALA A 14 6.23 -7.77 6.92
CA ALA A 14 7.01 -6.99 5.96
C ALA A 14 6.48 -5.58 5.71
N GLY A 15 5.24 -5.30 6.15
CA GLY A 15 4.69 -3.96 6.06
C GLY A 15 4.10 -3.63 4.71
N PHE A 16 3.91 -2.33 4.48
CA PHE A 16 3.22 -1.81 3.31
C PHE A 16 4.03 -0.71 2.65
N ALA A 17 3.77 -0.51 1.37
CA ALA A 17 4.16 0.71 0.67
C ALA A 17 3.01 1.14 -0.24
N LEU A 18 2.90 2.43 -0.48
CA LEU A 18 1.88 2.98 -1.37
C LEU A 18 2.42 4.25 -1.99
N GLY A 19 1.90 4.59 -3.15
CA GLY A 19 2.35 5.81 -3.81
C GLY A 19 1.71 6.03 -5.15
N ARG A 20 2.19 7.05 -5.84
CA ARG A 20 1.77 7.40 -7.19
C ARG A 20 2.97 7.60 -8.09
N THR A 21 2.83 7.22 -9.35
CA THR A 21 3.87 7.35 -10.35
C THR A 21 3.24 7.75 -11.68
N GLY A 22 4.02 8.45 -12.51
CA GLY A 22 3.60 8.83 -13.84
C GLY A 22 2.62 9.98 -13.88
N GLY A 23 1.94 10.15 -15.00
CA GLY A 23 1.04 11.27 -15.19
C GLY A 23 1.76 12.61 -15.08
N ASN A 24 1.03 13.62 -14.60
CA ASN A 24 1.55 14.98 -14.43
C ASN A 24 1.95 15.30 -13.00
N ILE A 25 2.28 14.29 -12.21
CA ILE A 25 2.68 14.50 -10.82
C ILE A 25 4.12 14.08 -10.60
N ARG A 26 4.73 14.64 -9.57
CA ARG A 26 5.99 14.11 -9.07
C ARG A 26 5.69 12.85 -8.26
N PRO A 27 6.43 11.76 -8.48
CA PRO A 27 6.16 10.51 -7.78
C PRO A 27 6.41 10.63 -6.28
N PHE A 28 5.67 9.85 -5.51
CA PHE A 28 5.91 9.74 -4.08
C PHE A 28 5.69 8.31 -3.63
N THR A 29 6.31 7.97 -2.51
CA THR A 29 6.14 6.67 -1.85
C THR A 29 6.01 6.87 -0.36
N VAL A 30 5.04 6.20 0.24
CA VAL A 30 4.89 6.10 1.69
C VAL A 30 5.13 4.64 2.06
N THR A 31 5.96 4.42 3.07
CA THR A 31 6.28 3.08 3.56
C THR A 31 5.80 2.95 4.99
N ILE A 32 5.14 1.86 5.31
CA ILE A 32 4.76 1.50 6.67
C ILE A 32 5.52 0.24 7.02
N ALA A 33 6.52 0.40 7.91
CA ALA A 33 7.31 -0.74 8.35
C ALA A 33 6.46 -1.68 9.19
N ALA A 34 6.92 -2.92 9.32
CA ALA A 34 6.25 -3.94 10.13
C ALA A 34 5.97 -3.46 11.56
N GLY A 35 6.88 -2.68 12.14
CA GLY A 35 6.70 -2.11 13.48
C GLY A 35 5.85 -0.85 13.53
N GLY A 36 5.31 -0.40 12.40
CA GLY A 36 4.42 0.75 12.33
C GLY A 36 5.08 2.06 11.93
N LYS A 37 6.39 2.12 11.80
CA LYS A 37 7.06 3.37 11.40
C LYS A 37 6.64 3.79 10.01
N VAL A 38 6.27 5.05 9.86
CA VAL A 38 5.86 5.65 8.58
C VAL A 38 7.01 6.48 8.03
N SER A 39 7.37 6.23 6.78
CA SER A 39 8.42 6.98 6.07
C SER A 39 7.84 7.50 4.76
N VAL A 40 8.26 8.69 4.35
CA VAL A 40 7.75 9.36 3.15
C VAL A 40 8.90 9.75 2.26
N SER A 41 8.73 9.54 0.96
CA SER A 41 9.62 10.01 -0.09
C SER A 41 8.77 10.74 -1.12
N GLY A 42 9.14 11.97 -1.46
CA GLY A 42 8.42 12.78 -2.44
C GLY A 42 7.64 13.93 -1.83
N PRO A 43 6.84 14.63 -2.63
CA PRO A 43 6.22 15.91 -2.26
C PRO A 43 4.90 15.76 -1.50
N VAL A 44 4.80 14.81 -0.60
CA VAL A 44 3.60 14.58 0.21
C VAL A 44 3.99 14.51 1.68
N GLN A 45 3.01 14.64 2.55
CA GLN A 45 3.21 14.55 3.97
C GLN A 45 2.30 13.48 4.56
N ALA A 46 2.82 12.78 5.56
CA ALA A 46 2.02 11.88 6.39
C ALA A 46 1.76 12.55 7.72
N GLY A 47 0.50 12.65 8.11
CA GLY A 47 0.11 13.23 9.38
C GLY A 47 0.41 12.33 10.58
N ARG A 48 0.80 11.07 10.33
CA ARG A 48 1.28 10.14 11.34
C ARG A 48 2.64 9.63 10.96
N THR A 49 3.55 9.65 11.92
CA THR A 49 4.91 9.12 11.73
C THR A 49 5.03 7.68 12.22
N ARG A 50 4.01 7.17 12.91
CA ARG A 50 3.98 5.80 13.42
C ARG A 50 2.54 5.35 13.61
N LEU A 51 2.27 4.13 13.21
CA LEU A 51 1.00 3.46 13.48
C LEU A 51 1.16 2.56 14.70
N THR A 52 0.06 2.37 15.43
CA THR A 52 0.03 1.38 16.50
C THR A 52 0.01 -0.03 15.92
N GLN A 53 0.36 -1.02 16.76
CA GLN A 53 0.27 -2.41 16.31
C GLN A 53 -1.17 -2.79 15.93
N ALA A 54 -2.16 -2.26 16.64
CA ALA A 54 -3.56 -2.49 16.30
C ALA A 54 -3.91 -1.93 14.92
N GLN A 55 -3.39 -0.76 14.59
CA GLN A 55 -3.61 -0.16 13.25
C GLN A 55 -2.95 -1.00 12.16
N VAL A 56 -1.72 -1.44 12.38
CA VAL A 56 -1.03 -2.30 11.42
C VAL A 56 -1.78 -3.62 11.25
N ALA A 57 -2.21 -4.23 12.35
CA ALA A 57 -2.97 -5.48 12.31
C ALA A 57 -4.29 -5.32 11.53
N ALA A 58 -4.97 -4.20 11.70
CA ALA A 58 -6.20 -3.91 10.96
C ALA A 58 -5.93 -3.81 9.46
N LEU A 59 -4.81 -3.21 9.07
CA LEU A 59 -4.43 -3.11 7.65
C LEU A 59 -4.07 -4.48 7.07
N VAL A 60 -3.36 -5.30 7.84
CA VAL A 60 -3.05 -6.68 7.42
C VAL A 60 -4.33 -7.48 7.21
N LYS A 61 -5.28 -7.36 8.14
CA LYS A 61 -6.58 -8.03 8.02
C LYS A 61 -7.34 -7.55 6.78
N LEU A 62 -7.34 -6.24 6.54
CA LEU A 62 -8.02 -5.69 5.37
C LEU A 62 -7.37 -6.18 4.08
N ALA A 63 -6.05 -6.24 4.01
CA ALA A 63 -5.34 -6.78 2.84
C ALA A 63 -5.78 -8.23 2.55
N ALA A 64 -5.96 -9.03 3.59
CA ALA A 64 -6.49 -10.38 3.46
C ALA A 64 -7.96 -10.39 3.03
N ASP A 65 -8.78 -9.51 3.62
CA ASP A 65 -10.21 -9.43 3.32
C ASP A 65 -10.45 -9.02 1.86
N VAL A 66 -9.66 -8.12 1.31
CA VAL A 66 -9.76 -7.73 -0.10
C VAL A 66 -9.08 -8.72 -1.03
N ARG A 67 -8.47 -9.76 -0.49
CA ARG A 67 -7.75 -10.79 -1.24
C ARG A 67 -6.70 -10.18 -2.15
N PHE A 68 -5.83 -9.36 -1.55
CA PHE A 68 -4.81 -8.63 -2.28
C PHE A 68 -3.95 -9.55 -3.16
N GLY A 69 -3.63 -10.74 -2.69
CA GLY A 69 -2.83 -11.70 -3.43
C GLY A 69 -3.46 -12.20 -4.73
N THR A 70 -4.76 -11.98 -4.93
CA THR A 70 -5.47 -12.39 -6.14
C THR A 70 -5.65 -11.24 -7.14
N LEU A 71 -5.25 -10.03 -6.79
CA LEU A 71 -5.35 -8.89 -7.70
C LEU A 71 -4.30 -9.02 -8.81
N PRO A 72 -4.63 -8.63 -10.06
CA PRO A 72 -3.62 -8.52 -11.10
C PRO A 72 -2.51 -7.56 -10.68
N LYS A 73 -1.26 -7.85 -11.06
CA LYS A 73 -0.15 -6.98 -10.70
C LYS A 73 -0.22 -5.62 -11.36
N THR A 74 -0.85 -5.54 -12.53
CA THR A 74 -1.00 -4.28 -13.26
C THR A 74 -2.37 -4.25 -13.90
N THR A 75 -3.08 -3.14 -13.71
CA THR A 75 -4.38 -2.91 -14.34
C THR A 75 -4.41 -1.50 -14.94
N ASN A 76 -4.82 -1.42 -16.20
CA ASN A 76 -5.13 -0.16 -16.86
C ASN A 76 -6.63 -0.09 -17.06
N CYS A 77 -7.30 0.75 -16.28
CA CYS A 77 -8.74 0.90 -16.36
C CYS A 77 -9.13 1.63 -17.64
N ALA A 78 -10.08 1.07 -18.37
CA ALA A 78 -10.54 1.69 -19.62
C ALA A 78 -11.04 3.11 -19.37
N GLY A 79 -10.71 4.02 -20.28
CA GLY A 79 -11.14 5.41 -20.19
C GLY A 79 -10.30 6.29 -19.26
N THR A 80 -9.30 5.75 -18.60
CA THR A 80 -8.41 6.57 -17.78
C THR A 80 -7.47 7.36 -18.67
N LEU A 81 -7.38 8.67 -18.45
CA LEU A 81 -6.54 9.55 -19.24
C LEU A 81 -5.07 9.29 -18.94
N PRO A 82 -4.17 9.39 -19.95
CA PRO A 82 -2.74 9.12 -19.75
C PRO A 82 -2.06 10.06 -18.75
N ASP A 83 -2.57 11.27 -18.57
CA ASP A 83 -1.99 12.25 -17.65
C ASP A 83 -2.40 12.02 -16.18
N ILE A 84 -3.30 11.08 -15.92
CA ILE A 84 -3.64 10.66 -14.57
C ILE A 84 -2.55 9.70 -14.07
N ALA A 85 -2.03 9.97 -12.88
CA ALA A 85 -1.01 9.11 -12.28
C ALA A 85 -1.58 7.72 -11.94
N SER A 86 -0.73 6.71 -12.08
CA SER A 86 -1.02 5.39 -11.54
C SER A 86 -0.78 5.38 -10.04
N THR A 87 -1.55 4.61 -9.32
CA THR A 87 -1.29 4.30 -7.91
C THR A 87 -0.66 2.93 -7.78
N PHE A 88 0.03 2.68 -6.69
CA PHE A 88 0.50 1.34 -6.37
C PHE A 88 0.36 1.08 -4.89
N VAL A 89 0.20 -0.17 -4.55
CA VAL A 89 0.22 -0.67 -3.17
C VAL A 89 1.10 -1.91 -3.15
N ARG A 90 1.99 -1.97 -2.18
CA ARG A 90 2.77 -3.16 -1.89
C ARG A 90 2.34 -3.71 -0.54
N VAL A 91 2.08 -5.00 -0.50
CA VAL A 91 1.82 -5.74 0.74
C VAL A 91 2.86 -6.85 0.80
N GLY A 92 3.76 -6.78 1.78
CA GLY A 92 4.90 -7.67 1.80
C GLY A 92 5.75 -7.52 0.54
N ALA A 93 5.93 -8.62 -0.18
CA ALA A 93 6.73 -8.63 -1.40
C ALA A 93 5.91 -8.39 -2.67
N ARG A 94 4.57 -8.30 -2.57
CA ARG A 94 3.71 -8.19 -3.75
C ARG A 94 3.32 -6.74 -3.98
N THR A 95 3.58 -6.25 -5.19
CA THR A 95 3.16 -4.92 -5.63
C THR A 95 2.05 -5.03 -6.66
N VAL A 96 1.00 -4.23 -6.48
CA VAL A 96 -0.11 -4.09 -7.43
C VAL A 96 -0.17 -2.63 -7.85
N ARG A 97 -0.22 -2.40 -9.16
CA ARG A 97 -0.34 -1.06 -9.75
C ARG A 97 -1.67 -0.95 -10.48
N VAL A 98 -2.37 0.16 -10.29
CA VAL A 98 -3.63 0.43 -10.96
C VAL A 98 -3.63 1.83 -11.54
N HIS A 99 -3.93 1.92 -12.84
CA HIS A 99 -4.15 3.19 -13.53
C HIS A 99 -5.66 3.38 -13.69
N GLY A 100 -6.26 4.15 -12.80
CA GLY A 100 -7.69 4.36 -12.72
C GLY A 100 -8.29 3.79 -11.43
N THR A 101 -9.61 3.61 -11.42
CA THR A 101 -10.37 3.24 -10.21
C THR A 101 -11.34 2.09 -10.44
N CYS A 102 -11.03 1.20 -11.38
CA CYS A 102 -11.96 0.13 -11.76
C CYS A 102 -11.86 -1.14 -10.92
N ILE A 103 -11.05 -1.15 -9.86
CA ILE A 103 -10.93 -2.31 -8.98
C ILE A 103 -11.34 -1.90 -7.56
N PRO A 104 -12.60 -2.12 -7.17
CA PRO A 104 -13.11 -1.66 -5.87
C PRO A 104 -12.33 -2.22 -4.67
N ARG A 105 -11.91 -3.49 -4.72
CA ARG A 105 -11.14 -4.11 -3.64
C ARG A 105 -9.82 -3.38 -3.43
N TYR A 106 -9.13 -3.05 -4.51
CA TYR A 106 -7.87 -2.29 -4.44
C TYR A 106 -8.11 -0.90 -3.87
N THR A 107 -9.12 -0.20 -4.37
CA THR A 107 -9.45 1.15 -3.93
C THR A 107 -9.77 1.18 -2.43
N ARG A 108 -10.46 0.17 -1.94
CA ARG A 108 -10.76 0.07 -0.51
C ARG A 108 -9.49 0.01 0.34
N LEU A 109 -8.51 -0.80 -0.07
CA LEU A 109 -7.24 -0.88 0.65
C LEU A 109 -6.45 0.42 0.52
N TRP A 110 -6.41 1.00 -0.66
CA TRP A 110 -5.75 2.30 -0.89
C TRP A 110 -6.29 3.37 0.05
N LYS A 111 -7.61 3.50 0.13
CA LYS A 111 -8.24 4.50 0.99
C LYS A 111 -7.92 4.25 2.47
N ALA A 112 -7.92 3.00 2.90
CA ALA A 112 -7.60 2.68 4.28
C ALA A 112 -6.15 3.02 4.63
N LEU A 113 -5.22 2.73 3.71
CA LEU A 113 -3.80 3.05 3.90
C LEU A 113 -3.58 4.56 3.97
N THR A 114 -4.14 5.32 3.04
CA THR A 114 -3.98 6.78 3.03
C THR A 114 -4.61 7.43 4.26
N ALA A 115 -5.74 6.92 4.71
CA ALA A 115 -6.38 7.40 5.93
C ALA A 115 -5.56 7.06 7.18
N ALA A 116 -4.99 5.87 7.24
CA ALA A 116 -4.20 5.44 8.39
C ALA A 116 -2.98 6.33 8.61
N VAL A 117 -2.30 6.73 7.54
CA VAL A 117 -1.11 7.59 7.64
C VAL A 117 -1.45 9.08 7.59
N LYS A 118 -2.71 9.43 7.39
CA LYS A 118 -3.17 10.82 7.22
C LYS A 118 -2.37 11.52 6.12
N LEU A 119 -2.42 10.95 4.94
CA LEU A 119 -1.69 11.45 3.78
C LEU A 119 -2.29 12.77 3.29
N SER A 120 -1.43 13.73 2.98
CA SER A 120 -1.84 15.02 2.41
C SER A 120 -0.80 15.60 1.44
#